data_113d84425d017812fd91f3c302d335dc
#
_entry.id   113d84425d017812fd91f3c302d335dc
#
_cell.length_a   1.000
_cell.length_b   1.000
_cell.length_c   1.000
_cell.angle_alpha   90.00
_cell.angle_beta   90.00
_cell.angle_gamma   90.00
#
_symmetry.space_group_name_H-M   'P 1'
#
loop_
_entity.id
_entity.type
_entity.pdbx_description
1 polymer ?
#
loop_
_entity_poly.entity_id
_entity_poly.type
_entity_poly.pdbx_seq_one_letter_code
_entity_poly.pdbx_strand_id
1 'polypeptide(L)'
;RRQTCRALLLSGIITVTEVIVLLGYAVSCKLTKYNWDIVESYFFLNMQRTLHINWYSCLLVYVFSAFLFSFGSMVFYIINRWIFNIPVASWFSLIILFYFEYYSKYTFFYQNLYLKYEDWIECFVWNKLLTALLIIIVLLGIGEWFSYKKEFYVG
;
A
#
# COMPACT_ATOMS: atom_id res chain seq x y z
N ARG A 1 11.09 13.40 -12.84
CA ARG A 1 12.21 12.73 -12.14
C ARG A 1 12.43 13.27 -10.72
N ARG A 2 12.63 14.59 -10.49
CA ARG A 2 12.85 15.14 -9.13
C ARG A 2 11.68 14.90 -8.19
N GLN A 3 10.44 15.03 -8.64
CA GLN A 3 9.23 14.83 -7.82
C GLN A 3 9.05 13.34 -7.48
N THR A 4 9.28 12.45 -8.43
CA THR A 4 9.23 11.00 -8.20
C THR A 4 10.28 10.55 -7.20
N CYS A 5 11.50 11.08 -7.31
CA CYS A 5 12.58 10.78 -6.36
C CYS A 5 12.24 11.29 -4.93
N ARG A 6 11.64 12.49 -4.81
CA ARG A 6 11.16 13.02 -3.53
C ARG A 6 10.02 12.16 -2.95
N ALA A 7 9.09 11.71 -3.79
CA ALA A 7 8.02 10.82 -3.36
C ALA A 7 8.58 9.48 -2.83
N LEU A 8 9.56 8.89 -3.51
CA LEU A 8 10.25 7.68 -3.06
C LEU A 8 10.93 7.87 -1.71
N LEU A 9 11.67 8.95 -1.54
CA LEU A 9 12.34 9.26 -0.26
C LEU A 9 11.34 9.46 0.87
N LEU A 10 10.30 10.26 0.64
CA LEU A 10 9.27 10.52 1.65
C LEU A 10 8.50 9.26 2.02
N SER A 11 8.11 8.43 1.04
CA SER A 11 7.44 7.16 1.32
C SER A 11 8.33 6.20 2.11
N GLY A 12 9.62 6.15 1.80
CA GLY A 12 10.60 5.39 2.58
C GLY A 12 10.68 5.87 4.02
N ILE A 13 10.74 7.18 4.27
CA ILE A 13 10.77 7.76 5.62
C ILE A 13 9.48 7.42 6.37
N ILE A 14 8.31 7.58 5.74
CA ILE A 14 7.01 7.26 6.35
C ILE A 14 6.97 5.79 6.74
N THR A 15 7.34 4.89 5.82
CA THR A 15 7.35 3.44 6.08
C THR A 15 8.28 3.07 7.24
N VAL A 16 9.49 3.63 7.28
CA VAL A 16 10.43 3.40 8.38
C VAL A 16 9.84 3.89 9.71
N THR A 17 9.20 5.05 9.72
CA THR A 17 8.55 5.60 10.91
C THR A 17 7.41 4.70 11.39
N GLU A 18 6.55 4.23 10.49
CA GLU A 18 5.47 3.30 10.81
C GLU A 18 5.99 1.99 11.39
N VAL A 19 7.04 1.42 10.81
CA VAL A 19 7.68 0.19 11.30
C VAL A 19 8.26 0.38 12.70
N ILE A 20 8.93 1.50 12.96
CA ILE A 20 9.50 1.82 14.30
C ILE A 20 8.37 1.91 15.33
N VAL A 21 7.28 2.61 15.01
CA VAL A 21 6.11 2.75 15.90
C VAL A 21 5.49 1.38 16.17
N LEU A 22 5.30 0.56 15.14
CA LEU A 22 4.73 -0.78 15.27
C LEU A 22 5.60 -1.70 16.10
N LEU A 23 6.91 -1.70 15.89
CA LEU A 23 7.86 -2.47 16.70
C LEU A 23 7.87 -1.99 18.15
N GLY A 24 7.85 -0.68 18.38
CA GLY A 24 7.75 -0.11 19.72
C GLY A 24 6.47 -0.56 20.44
N TYR A 25 5.35 -0.55 19.74
CA TYR A 25 4.08 -1.06 20.27
C TYR A 25 4.15 -2.56 20.56
N ALA A 26 4.67 -3.36 19.64
CA ALA A 26 4.81 -4.81 19.80
C ALA A 26 5.68 -5.16 21.04
N VAL A 27 6.78 -4.44 21.24
CA VAL A 27 7.64 -4.61 22.41
C VAL A 27 6.90 -4.20 23.69
N SER A 28 6.21 -3.06 23.68
CA SER A 28 5.45 -2.55 24.84
C SER A 28 4.35 -3.49 25.27
N CYS A 29 3.64 -4.09 24.32
CA CYS A 29 2.57 -5.06 24.57
C CYS A 29 3.08 -6.48 24.81
N LYS A 30 4.41 -6.72 24.83
CA LYS A 30 5.04 -8.04 24.94
C LYS A 30 4.56 -9.04 23.88
N LEU A 31 4.13 -8.54 22.71
CA LEU A 31 3.67 -9.36 21.59
C LEU A 31 4.77 -10.26 21.03
N THR A 32 6.03 -9.94 21.31
CA THR A 32 7.19 -10.79 20.94
C THR A 32 7.22 -12.15 21.63
N LYS A 33 6.39 -12.35 22.67
CA LYS A 33 6.24 -13.65 23.35
C LYS A 33 5.18 -14.56 22.75
N TYR A 34 4.36 -14.04 21.83
CA TYR A 34 3.36 -14.85 21.15
C TYR A 34 4.01 -15.77 20.12
N ASN A 35 3.45 -16.96 20.00
CA ASN A 35 3.83 -17.88 18.95
C ASN A 35 3.18 -17.42 17.62
N TRP A 36 3.94 -16.71 16.82
CA TRP A 36 3.48 -16.20 15.52
C TRP A 36 3.42 -17.27 14.43
N ASP A 37 4.02 -18.43 14.69
CA ASP A 37 4.10 -19.49 13.71
C ASP A 37 2.78 -20.25 13.54
N ILE A 38 1.88 -20.13 14.53
CA ILE A 38 0.58 -20.83 14.50
C ILE A 38 -0.51 -19.80 14.78
N VAL A 39 -1.31 -19.52 13.78
CA VAL A 39 -2.50 -18.69 13.92
C VAL A 39 -3.73 -19.59 13.88
N GLU A 40 -4.34 -19.78 15.03
CA GLU A 40 -5.63 -20.46 15.17
C GLU A 40 -6.75 -19.42 15.17
N SER A 41 -7.67 -19.51 14.23
CA SER A 41 -8.89 -18.73 14.24
C SER A 41 -10.10 -19.66 14.26
N TYR A 42 -11.22 -19.13 14.74
CA TYR A 42 -12.49 -19.86 14.72
C TYR A 42 -12.86 -20.40 13.34
N PHE A 43 -12.53 -19.64 12.30
CA PHE A 43 -12.75 -20.04 10.92
C PHE A 43 -11.88 -21.26 10.54
N PHE A 44 -10.65 -21.33 11.02
CA PHE A 44 -9.74 -22.44 10.76
C PHE A 44 -10.05 -23.69 11.56
N LEU A 45 -10.44 -23.51 12.81
CA LEU A 45 -10.88 -24.62 13.64
C LEU A 45 -12.07 -25.34 13.00
N ASN A 46 -13.03 -24.58 12.44
CA ASN A 46 -14.16 -25.14 11.72
C ASN A 46 -13.77 -25.83 10.38
N MET A 47 -12.71 -25.36 9.72
CA MET A 47 -12.20 -25.96 8.48
C MET A 47 -11.08 -26.97 8.71
N GLN A 48 -10.71 -27.26 9.95
CA GLN A 48 -9.57 -28.13 10.33
C GLN A 48 -8.26 -27.74 9.63
N ARG A 49 -8.08 -26.45 9.41
CA ARG A 49 -6.86 -25.92 8.77
C ARG A 49 -6.09 -25.10 9.79
N THR A 50 -4.81 -25.33 9.87
CA THR A 50 -3.84 -24.51 10.62
C THR A 50 -3.01 -23.72 9.63
N LEU A 51 -2.84 -22.42 9.90
CA LEU A 51 -2.00 -21.56 9.10
C LEU A 51 -0.69 -21.32 9.86
N HIS A 52 0.40 -21.76 9.27
CA HIS A 52 1.74 -21.45 9.79
C HIS A 52 2.21 -20.14 9.14
N ILE A 53 2.18 -19.04 9.91
CA ILE A 53 2.68 -17.74 9.47
C ILE A 53 3.95 -17.43 10.24
N ASN A 54 5.04 -17.30 9.53
CA ASN A 54 6.28 -16.85 10.12
C ASN A 54 6.22 -15.34 10.37
N TRP A 55 6.58 -14.86 11.57
CA TRP A 55 6.56 -13.45 11.91
C TRP A 55 7.40 -12.58 10.96
N TYR A 56 8.50 -13.10 10.42
CA TYR A 56 9.32 -12.42 9.42
C TYR A 56 8.53 -12.14 8.12
N SER A 57 7.74 -13.12 7.67
CA SER A 57 6.90 -12.95 6.49
C SER A 57 5.84 -11.90 6.71
N CYS A 58 5.19 -11.88 7.88
CA CYS A 58 4.23 -10.84 8.25
C CYS A 58 4.87 -9.46 8.26
N LEU A 59 6.04 -9.31 8.88
CA LEU A 59 6.76 -8.04 8.93
C LEU A 59 7.15 -7.57 7.52
N LEU A 60 7.69 -8.46 6.69
CA LEU A 60 8.10 -8.14 5.33
C LEU A 60 6.93 -7.69 4.46
N VAL A 61 5.81 -8.42 4.53
CA VAL A 61 4.58 -8.07 3.82
C VAL A 61 4.04 -6.73 4.30
N TYR A 62 4.03 -6.49 5.61
CA TYR A 62 3.61 -5.22 6.18
C TYR A 62 4.47 -4.05 5.69
N VAL A 63 5.79 -4.16 5.76
CA VAL A 63 6.72 -3.13 5.29
C VAL A 63 6.50 -2.84 3.81
N PHE A 64 6.36 -3.88 3.01
CA PHE A 64 6.17 -3.74 1.58
C PHE A 64 4.81 -3.12 1.24
N SER A 65 3.73 -3.53 1.89
CA SER A 65 2.39 -2.95 1.68
C SER A 65 2.33 -1.48 2.13
N ALA A 66 2.90 -1.14 3.29
CA ALA A 66 2.97 0.24 3.77
C ALA A 66 3.76 1.14 2.81
N PHE A 67 4.88 0.63 2.28
CA PHE A 67 5.66 1.35 1.28
C PHE A 67 4.87 1.56 -0.01
N LEU A 68 4.23 0.53 -0.54
CA LEU A 68 3.41 0.62 -1.75
C LEU A 68 2.24 1.59 -1.56
N PHE A 69 1.58 1.54 -0.41
CA PHE A 69 0.48 2.45 -0.09
C PHE A 69 0.93 3.91 -0.07
N SER A 70 1.99 4.19 0.68
CA SER A 70 2.52 5.54 0.81
C SER A 70 3.02 6.07 -0.54
N PHE A 71 3.77 5.26 -1.27
CA PHE A 71 4.33 5.64 -2.56
C PHE A 71 3.25 5.82 -3.64
N GLY A 72 2.32 4.88 -3.74
CA GLY A 72 1.22 4.96 -4.69
C GLY A 72 0.30 6.15 -4.43
N SER A 73 0.00 6.45 -3.17
CA SER A 73 -0.77 7.63 -2.78
C SER A 73 -0.08 8.92 -3.18
N MET A 74 1.24 9.01 -2.99
CA MET A 74 2.03 10.17 -3.41
C MET A 74 2.08 10.32 -4.93
N VAL A 75 2.26 9.22 -5.67
CA VAL A 75 2.26 9.23 -7.13
C VAL A 75 0.90 9.71 -7.64
N PHE A 76 -0.18 9.16 -7.11
CA PHE A 76 -1.53 9.57 -7.46
C PHE A 76 -1.79 11.05 -7.15
N TYR A 77 -1.36 11.52 -5.99
CA TYR A 77 -1.43 12.94 -5.62
C TYR A 77 -0.67 13.84 -6.62
N ILE A 78 0.54 13.46 -7.01
CA ILE A 78 1.35 14.24 -7.96
C ILE A 78 0.66 14.33 -9.32
N ILE A 79 0.10 13.22 -9.82
CA ILE A 79 -0.63 13.20 -11.09
C ILE A 79 -1.84 14.12 -11.03
N ASN A 80 -2.64 14.01 -9.98
CA ASN A 80 -3.81 14.88 -9.79
C ASN A 80 -3.42 16.36 -9.63
N ARG A 81 -2.29 16.63 -8.97
CA ARG A 81 -1.74 17.98 -8.86
C ARG A 81 -1.41 18.57 -10.23
N TRP A 82 -0.97 17.76 -11.16
CA TRP A 82 -0.70 18.22 -12.52
C TRP A 82 -1.98 18.45 -13.34
N ILE A 83 -3.01 17.64 -13.10
CA ILE A 83 -4.30 17.77 -13.78
C ILE A 83 -5.05 18.99 -13.27
N PHE A 84 -5.27 19.09 -11.98
CA PHE A 84 -6.12 20.11 -11.36
C PHE A 84 -5.38 21.42 -11.06
N ASN A 85 -4.07 21.40 -10.99
CA ASN A 85 -3.22 22.53 -10.57
C ASN A 85 -3.55 23.14 -9.18
N ILE A 86 -4.41 22.51 -8.40
CA ILE A 86 -4.89 22.93 -7.09
C ILE A 86 -4.56 21.82 -6.06
N PRO A 87 -3.78 22.14 -4.99
CA PRO A 87 -3.40 21.12 -4.00
C PRO A 87 -4.60 20.48 -3.30
N VAL A 88 -5.58 21.30 -2.93
CA VAL A 88 -6.78 20.86 -2.21
C VAL A 88 -7.59 19.86 -3.05
N ALA A 89 -7.81 20.15 -4.34
CA ALA A 89 -8.50 19.24 -5.24
C ALA A 89 -7.78 17.89 -5.39
N SER A 90 -6.45 17.92 -5.36
CA SER A 90 -5.65 16.68 -5.44
C SER A 90 -5.79 15.81 -4.19
N TRP A 91 -5.90 16.41 -3.01
CA TRP A 91 -6.19 15.69 -1.77
C TRP A 91 -7.61 15.13 -1.76
N PHE A 92 -8.60 15.93 -2.15
CA PHE A 92 -9.98 15.47 -2.22
C PHE A 92 -10.15 14.30 -3.21
N SER A 93 -9.50 14.35 -4.36
CA SER A 93 -9.57 13.25 -5.35
C SER A 93 -8.99 11.93 -4.79
N LEU A 94 -7.95 12.00 -3.97
CA LEU A 94 -7.37 10.84 -3.29
C LEU A 94 -8.34 10.26 -2.25
N ILE A 95 -8.97 11.11 -1.44
CA ILE A 95 -9.98 10.69 -0.46
C ILE A 95 -11.18 10.06 -1.18
N ILE A 96 -11.66 10.66 -2.25
CA ILE A 96 -12.77 10.13 -3.06
C ILE A 96 -12.40 8.78 -3.65
N LEU A 97 -11.17 8.60 -4.16
CA LEU A 97 -10.70 7.33 -4.68
C LEU A 97 -10.77 6.24 -3.62
N PHE A 98 -10.23 6.50 -2.42
CA PHE A 98 -10.24 5.51 -1.33
C PHE A 98 -11.65 5.19 -0.86
N TYR A 99 -12.50 6.20 -0.75
CA TYR A 99 -13.90 6.00 -0.39
C TYR A 99 -14.64 5.16 -1.44
N PHE A 100 -14.45 5.49 -2.73
CA PHE A 100 -15.04 4.75 -3.83
C PHE A 100 -14.56 3.29 -3.85
N GLU A 101 -13.28 3.06 -3.67
CA GLU A 101 -12.67 1.73 -3.65
C GLU A 101 -13.18 0.90 -2.45
N TYR A 102 -13.34 1.53 -1.28
CA TYR A 102 -13.84 0.87 -0.08
C TYR A 102 -15.30 0.38 -0.24
N TYR A 103 -16.15 1.16 -0.90
CA TYR A 103 -17.56 0.84 -1.08
C TYR A 103 -17.89 0.13 -2.40
N SER A 104 -17.02 0.18 -3.38
CA SER A 104 -17.24 -0.47 -4.66
C SER A 104 -16.71 -1.91 -4.66
N LYS A 105 -17.20 -2.70 -5.60
CA LYS A 105 -16.66 -4.03 -5.88
C LYS A 105 -15.38 -3.98 -6.73
N TYR A 106 -15.00 -2.79 -7.19
CA TYR A 106 -13.83 -2.61 -8.04
C TYR A 106 -12.58 -2.49 -7.18
N THR A 107 -11.61 -3.39 -7.43
CA THR A 107 -10.31 -3.38 -6.77
C THR A 107 -9.34 -2.60 -7.64
N PHE A 108 -8.91 -1.44 -7.16
CA PHE A 108 -7.90 -0.64 -7.84
C PHE A 108 -6.57 -0.72 -7.07
N PHE A 109 -6.40 0.09 -6.06
CA PHE A 109 -5.14 0.23 -5.36
C PHE A 109 -5.23 -0.18 -3.88
N TYR A 110 -6.12 0.48 -3.14
CA TYR A 110 -6.29 0.24 -1.70
C TYR A 110 -6.74 -1.19 -1.40
N GLN A 111 -7.68 -1.71 -2.17
CA GLN A 111 -8.20 -3.07 -1.99
C GLN A 111 -7.12 -4.15 -2.23
N ASN A 112 -6.13 -3.87 -3.08
CA ASN A 112 -5.00 -4.77 -3.28
C ASN A 112 -3.97 -4.74 -2.14
N LEU A 113 -4.02 -3.72 -1.28
CA LEU A 113 -3.17 -3.60 -0.11
C LEU A 113 -3.89 -4.02 1.18
N TYR A 114 -5.22 -4.08 1.14
CA TYR A 114 -6.03 -4.57 2.24
C TYR A 114 -6.01 -6.10 2.27
N LEU A 115 -5.12 -6.64 3.11
CA LEU A 115 -4.92 -8.08 3.23
C LEU A 115 -5.93 -8.65 4.24
N LYS A 116 -6.73 -9.58 3.76
CA LYS A 116 -7.63 -10.38 4.60
C LYS A 116 -6.93 -11.66 5.02
N TYR A 117 -7.43 -12.26 6.07
CA TYR A 117 -6.90 -13.52 6.56
C TYR A 117 -6.96 -14.64 5.52
N GLU A 118 -8.01 -14.66 4.69
CA GLU A 118 -8.19 -15.60 3.57
C GLU A 118 -7.05 -15.51 2.55
N ASP A 119 -6.53 -14.31 2.31
CA ASP A 119 -5.43 -14.09 1.38
C ASP A 119 -4.14 -14.80 1.81
N TRP A 120 -3.94 -14.97 3.11
CA TRP A 120 -2.79 -15.71 3.65
C TRP A 120 -2.93 -17.21 3.46
N ILE A 121 -4.15 -17.73 3.57
CA ILE A 121 -4.42 -19.17 3.39
C ILE A 121 -4.20 -19.59 1.95
N GLU A 122 -4.71 -18.78 1.02
CA GLU A 122 -4.73 -19.07 -0.39
C GLU A 122 -3.44 -18.63 -1.10
N CYS A 123 -2.46 -18.14 -0.35
CA CYS A 123 -1.20 -17.58 -0.86
C CYS A 123 -1.37 -16.41 -1.85
N PHE A 124 -2.50 -15.71 -1.80
CA PHE A 124 -2.78 -14.58 -2.69
C PHE A 124 -2.12 -13.26 -2.27
N VAL A 125 -1.51 -13.21 -1.09
CA VAL A 125 -0.86 -12.00 -0.55
C VAL A 125 0.10 -11.39 -1.56
N TRP A 126 0.99 -12.20 -2.11
CA TRP A 126 1.97 -11.72 -3.09
C TRP A 126 1.34 -11.26 -4.39
N ASN A 127 0.30 -11.95 -4.85
CA ASN A 127 -0.43 -11.55 -6.06
C ASN A 127 -1.08 -10.19 -5.90
N LYS A 128 -1.69 -9.91 -4.75
CA LYS A 128 -2.26 -8.59 -4.44
C LYS A 128 -1.19 -7.50 -4.42
N LEU A 129 -0.08 -7.72 -3.73
CA LEU A 129 1.02 -6.76 -3.67
C LEU A 129 1.65 -6.51 -5.05
N LEU A 130 1.81 -7.56 -5.87
CA LEU A 130 2.29 -7.42 -7.24
C LEU A 130 1.29 -6.63 -8.11
N THR A 131 -0.01 -6.84 -7.94
CA THR A 131 -1.03 -6.06 -8.65
C THR A 131 -0.97 -4.58 -8.26
N ALA A 132 -0.84 -4.27 -6.97
CA ALA A 132 -0.65 -2.89 -6.51
C ALA A 132 0.62 -2.26 -7.10
N LEU A 133 1.72 -3.00 -7.13
CA LEU A 133 2.98 -2.56 -7.74
C LEU A 133 2.81 -2.25 -9.24
N LEU A 134 2.14 -3.13 -9.98
CA LEU A 134 1.87 -2.92 -11.41
C LEU A 134 1.03 -1.66 -11.64
N ILE A 135 0.00 -1.43 -10.82
CA ILE A 135 -0.83 -0.22 -10.90
C ILE A 135 0.04 1.03 -10.67
N ILE A 136 0.94 1.02 -9.70
CA ILE A 136 1.86 2.12 -9.44
C ILE A 136 2.78 2.37 -10.65
N ILE A 137 3.31 1.33 -11.27
CA ILE A 137 4.16 1.44 -12.47
C ILE A 137 3.37 2.08 -13.62
N VAL A 138 2.12 1.66 -13.83
CA VAL A 138 1.24 2.25 -14.85
C VAL A 138 0.97 3.73 -14.54
N LEU A 139 0.67 4.06 -13.29
CA LEU A 139 0.48 5.45 -12.85
C LEU A 139 1.72 6.31 -13.10
N LEU A 140 2.92 5.77 -12.81
CA LEU A 140 4.17 6.47 -13.10
C LEU A 140 4.35 6.73 -14.60
N GLY A 141 4.05 5.73 -15.45
CA GLY A 141 4.10 5.89 -16.91
C GLY A 141 3.12 6.97 -17.41
N ILE A 142 1.90 6.98 -16.87
CA ILE A 142 0.90 8.03 -17.16
C ILE A 142 1.43 9.40 -16.71
N GLY A 143 1.99 9.48 -15.50
CA GLY A 143 2.57 10.70 -14.95
C GLY A 143 3.73 11.24 -15.80
N GLU A 144 4.63 10.38 -16.26
CA GLU A 144 5.71 10.79 -17.15
C GLU A 144 5.18 11.29 -18.51
N TRP A 145 4.18 10.62 -19.08
CA TRP A 145 3.55 11.04 -20.33
C TRP A 145 2.88 12.42 -20.22
N PHE A 146 2.15 12.68 -19.12
CA PHE A 146 1.56 14.01 -18.87
C PHE A 146 2.63 15.08 -18.67
N SER A 147 3.71 14.76 -17.96
CA SER A 147 4.84 15.67 -17.76
C SER A 147 5.47 16.09 -19.09
N TYR A 148 5.71 15.13 -19.96
CA TYR A 148 6.28 15.36 -21.26
C TYR A 148 5.40 16.27 -22.12
N LYS A 149 4.09 16.05 -22.13
CA LYS A 149 3.16 16.94 -22.85
C LYS A 149 3.17 18.38 -22.34
N LYS A 150 3.25 18.58 -21.01
CA LYS A 150 3.26 19.93 -20.43
C LYS A 150 4.50 20.73 -20.79
N GLU A 151 5.65 20.09 -20.87
CA GLU A 151 6.90 20.75 -21.29
C GLU A 151 6.86 21.22 -22.75
N PHE A 152 6.11 20.54 -23.62
CA PHE A 152 5.94 20.94 -25.03
C PHE A 152 4.97 22.13 -25.23
N TYR A 153 4.08 22.39 -24.28
CA TYR A 153 3.10 23.50 -24.39
C TYR A 153 3.52 24.78 -23.69
N VAL A 154 4.62 24.78 -22.95
CA VAL A 154 5.16 25.95 -22.23
C VAL A 154 6.42 26.52 -22.91
N GLY A 155 6.88 25.93 -23.99
CA GLY A 155 7.90 26.47 -24.92
C GLY A 155 7.19 27.11 -26.13
#